data_9c7c02b0f48467a9a949a13fb3731e58
#
_entry.id   9c7c02b0f48467a9a949a13fb3731e58
#
_cell.length_a   1.000
_cell.length_b   1.000
_cell.length_c   1.000
_cell.angle_alpha   90.00
_cell.angle_beta   90.00
_cell.angle_gamma   90.00
#
_symmetry.space_group_name_H-M   'P 1'
#
loop_
_entity.id
_entity.type
_entity.pdbx_description
1 polymer ?
#
loop_
_entity_poly.entity_id
_entity_poly.type
_entity_poly.pdbx_seq_one_letter_code
_entity_poly.pdbx_strand_id
1 'polypeptide(L)'
;MIRLISNERGDTPLVEAYRTLRSNLQYVCNQHKYKIICITAATSGEGTSEVAANTALALSKNNNKVLLVDGNLRNPVQHVAFNVQNNGLTNAVIMDEDLTIHRNIVPHLDVLTAGEIVEHPSEVVDSSKLSTIWDYIRDEYDVVIIDTPPVLDVTDAIVLAEKSDGVMLVVKNEVAGPKDLIEAKKRLTQVGIPLLGSIVIDV
;
A
#
# COMPACT_ATOMS: atom_id res chain seq x y z
N MET A 1 -10.21 -1.26 -13.77
CA MET A 1 -10.39 -2.49 -12.93
C MET A 1 -9.01 -3.01 -12.61
N ILE A 2 -8.70 -3.29 -11.33
CA ILE A 2 -7.40 -3.84 -10.91
C ILE A 2 -7.23 -5.26 -11.44
N ARG A 3 -6.10 -5.54 -12.08
CA ARG A 3 -5.73 -6.87 -12.56
C ARG A 3 -4.90 -7.59 -11.51
N LEU A 4 -5.45 -8.63 -10.90
CA LEU A 4 -4.76 -9.39 -9.86
C LEU A 4 -3.98 -10.57 -10.45
N ILE A 5 -2.72 -10.75 -10.03
CA ILE A 5 -1.86 -11.89 -10.43
C ILE A 5 -2.41 -13.24 -9.93
N SER A 6 -3.29 -13.25 -8.94
CA SER A 6 -3.99 -14.47 -8.50
C SER A 6 -4.92 -15.04 -9.56
N ASN A 7 -5.37 -14.22 -10.51
CA ASN A 7 -6.24 -14.60 -11.61
C ASN A 7 -5.48 -15.06 -12.86
N GLU A 8 -4.15 -14.87 -12.87
CA GLU A 8 -3.29 -15.29 -13.99
C GLU A 8 -3.07 -16.80 -13.97
N ARG A 9 -3.16 -17.44 -15.12
CA ARG A 9 -2.87 -18.88 -15.28
C ARG A 9 -1.43 -19.07 -15.73
N GLY A 10 -0.66 -19.77 -14.90
CA GLY A 10 0.74 -20.14 -15.22
C GLY A 10 1.74 -18.99 -14.97
N ASP A 11 2.95 -19.17 -15.46
CA ASP A 11 4.08 -18.25 -15.31
C ASP A 11 4.08 -17.21 -16.42
N THR A 12 3.29 -16.17 -16.27
CA THR A 12 3.28 -15.03 -17.21
C THR A 12 4.42 -14.05 -16.88
N PRO A 13 4.86 -13.21 -17.85
CA PRO A 13 5.86 -12.17 -17.57
C PRO A 13 5.48 -11.27 -16.39
N LEU A 14 4.20 -10.99 -16.22
CA LEU A 14 3.67 -10.22 -15.09
C LEU A 14 3.90 -10.94 -13.76
N VAL A 15 3.60 -12.23 -13.69
CA VAL A 15 3.83 -13.05 -12.48
C VAL A 15 5.31 -13.10 -12.13
N GLU A 16 6.19 -13.26 -13.13
CA GLU A 16 7.64 -13.26 -12.91
C GLU A 16 8.18 -11.90 -12.44
N ALA A 17 7.63 -10.79 -12.95
CA ALA A 17 7.99 -9.46 -12.48
C ALA A 17 7.67 -9.29 -10.98
N TYR A 18 6.49 -9.74 -10.54
CA TYR A 18 6.13 -9.69 -9.11
C TYR A 18 6.91 -10.70 -8.25
N ARG A 19 7.35 -11.84 -8.80
CA ARG A 19 8.29 -12.75 -8.09
C ARG A 19 9.64 -12.07 -7.84
N THR A 20 10.15 -11.37 -8.84
CA THR A 20 11.39 -10.59 -8.73
C THR A 20 11.25 -9.46 -7.71
N LEU A 21 10.16 -8.68 -7.80
CA LEU A 21 9.86 -7.61 -6.85
C LEU A 21 9.78 -8.14 -5.42
N ARG A 22 9.07 -9.26 -5.21
CA ARG A 22 9.01 -9.93 -3.90
C ARG A 22 10.38 -10.27 -3.35
N SER A 23 11.25 -10.90 -4.18
CA SER A 23 12.58 -11.31 -3.74
C SER A 23 13.43 -10.10 -3.33
N ASN A 24 13.36 -9.01 -4.10
CA ASN A 24 14.07 -7.78 -3.80
C ASN A 24 13.56 -7.11 -2.51
N LEU A 25 12.24 -7.00 -2.36
CA LEU A 25 11.63 -6.44 -1.14
C LEU A 25 11.97 -7.27 0.10
N GLN A 26 11.84 -8.59 0.03
CA GLN A 26 12.19 -9.46 1.14
C GLN A 26 13.66 -9.32 1.56
N TYR A 27 14.58 -9.20 0.59
CA TYR A 27 15.98 -8.97 0.89
C TYR A 27 16.18 -7.68 1.68
N VAL A 28 15.61 -6.55 1.21
CA VAL A 28 15.72 -5.24 1.89
C VAL A 28 15.04 -5.27 3.25
N CYS A 29 13.82 -5.82 3.34
CA CYS A 29 13.07 -5.91 4.59
C CYS A 29 13.83 -6.74 5.64
N ASN A 30 14.38 -7.88 5.26
CA ASN A 30 15.16 -8.72 6.18
C ASN A 30 16.44 -8.03 6.67
N GLN A 31 17.14 -7.34 5.77
CA GLN A 31 18.40 -6.64 6.10
C GLN A 31 18.17 -5.51 7.11
N HIS A 32 17.08 -4.77 6.99
CA HIS A 32 16.79 -3.58 7.79
C HIS A 32 15.70 -3.80 8.85
N LYS A 33 15.11 -5.01 8.92
CA LYS A 33 13.96 -5.34 9.78
C LYS A 33 12.72 -4.48 9.49
N TYR A 34 12.53 -4.11 8.23
CA TYR A 34 11.36 -3.36 7.80
C TYR A 34 10.14 -4.27 7.71
N LYS A 35 9.01 -3.79 8.21
CA LYS A 35 7.73 -4.49 8.18
C LYS A 35 6.66 -3.74 7.38
N ILE A 36 6.63 -2.42 7.49
CA ILE A 36 5.57 -1.59 6.89
C ILE A 36 6.13 -0.83 5.70
N ILE A 37 5.63 -1.13 4.51
CA ILE A 37 6.08 -0.53 3.25
C ILE A 37 4.91 0.22 2.61
N CYS A 38 5.08 1.53 2.38
CA CYS A 38 4.16 2.33 1.58
C CYS A 38 4.43 2.16 0.09
N ILE A 39 3.38 2.04 -0.68
CA ILE A 39 3.40 2.11 -2.14
C ILE A 39 2.63 3.36 -2.56
N THR A 40 3.32 4.28 -3.22
CA THR A 40 2.77 5.54 -3.69
C THR A 40 3.22 5.82 -5.13
N ALA A 41 2.70 6.88 -5.73
CA ALA A 41 3.13 7.40 -7.03
C ALA A 41 3.34 8.92 -6.95
N ALA A 42 3.90 9.52 -7.99
CA ALA A 42 3.99 10.97 -8.07
C ALA A 42 2.60 11.60 -8.28
N THR A 43 1.85 11.09 -9.26
CA THR A 43 0.56 11.59 -9.72
C THR A 43 -0.49 10.50 -9.84
N SER A 44 -1.75 10.88 -10.01
CA SER A 44 -2.84 9.93 -10.23
C SER A 44 -2.71 9.17 -11.55
N GLY A 45 -3.22 7.92 -11.58
CA GLY A 45 -3.27 7.11 -12.81
C GLY A 45 -2.03 6.24 -13.08
N GLU A 46 -1.06 6.22 -12.17
CA GLU A 46 0.17 5.41 -12.30
C GLU A 46 0.00 3.94 -11.86
N GLY A 47 -1.20 3.52 -11.45
CA GLY A 47 -1.47 2.11 -11.13
C GLY A 47 -1.03 1.67 -9.73
N THR A 48 -0.84 2.61 -8.80
CA THR A 48 -0.38 2.38 -7.42
C THR A 48 -1.14 1.26 -6.72
N SER A 49 -2.47 1.33 -6.73
CA SER A 49 -3.33 0.36 -6.04
C SER A 49 -3.23 -1.07 -6.63
N GLU A 50 -3.03 -1.18 -7.95
CA GLU A 50 -2.80 -2.47 -8.61
C GLU A 50 -1.44 -3.05 -8.20
N VAL A 51 -0.42 -2.22 -8.14
CA VAL A 51 0.92 -2.62 -7.68
C VAL A 51 0.89 -3.03 -6.21
N ALA A 52 0.21 -2.28 -5.34
CA ALA A 52 0.07 -2.60 -3.93
C ALA A 52 -0.61 -3.97 -3.70
N ALA A 53 -1.76 -4.19 -4.35
CA ALA A 53 -2.50 -5.44 -4.30
C ALA A 53 -1.63 -6.64 -4.75
N ASN A 54 -0.99 -6.52 -5.90
CA ASN A 54 -0.18 -7.58 -6.46
C ASN A 54 1.13 -7.84 -5.69
N THR A 55 1.71 -6.80 -5.10
CA THR A 55 2.86 -6.94 -4.20
C THR A 55 2.49 -7.73 -2.94
N ALA A 56 1.35 -7.40 -2.31
CA ALA A 56 0.84 -8.14 -1.16
C ALA A 56 0.54 -9.61 -1.50
N LEU A 57 -0.11 -9.87 -2.64
CA LEU A 57 -0.35 -11.22 -3.17
C LEU A 57 0.95 -11.99 -3.42
N ALA A 58 1.98 -11.34 -3.95
CA ALA A 58 3.27 -11.98 -4.20
C ALA A 58 3.99 -12.34 -2.90
N LEU A 59 3.94 -11.44 -1.90
CA LEU A 59 4.58 -11.64 -0.58
C LEU A 59 3.91 -12.76 0.23
N SER A 60 2.58 -12.90 0.15
CA SER A 60 1.84 -13.94 0.89
C SER A 60 2.19 -15.37 0.46
N LYS A 61 2.71 -15.56 -0.77
CA LYS A 61 3.11 -16.88 -1.29
C LYS A 61 4.28 -17.54 -0.55
N ASN A 62 5.03 -16.80 0.27
CA ASN A 62 6.18 -17.30 1.03
C ASN A 62 5.87 -17.57 2.51
N ASN A 63 4.61 -17.87 2.84
CA ASN A 63 4.12 -18.09 4.20
C ASN A 63 4.31 -16.89 5.15
N ASN A 64 4.59 -15.68 4.65
CA ASN A 64 4.55 -14.48 5.45
C ASN A 64 3.10 -14.11 5.75
N LYS A 65 2.80 -13.74 6.98
CA LYS A 65 1.51 -13.15 7.33
C LYS A 65 1.48 -11.70 6.85
N VAL A 66 0.80 -11.46 5.75
CA VAL A 66 0.77 -10.18 5.03
C VAL A 66 -0.54 -9.46 5.27
N LEU A 67 -0.48 -8.15 5.51
CA LEU A 67 -1.62 -7.26 5.49
C LEU A 67 -1.49 -6.29 4.32
N LEU A 68 -2.53 -6.19 3.50
CA LEU A 68 -2.73 -5.08 2.59
C LEU A 68 -3.66 -4.07 3.25
N VAL A 69 -3.24 -2.82 3.32
CA VAL A 69 -4.03 -1.70 3.86
C VAL A 69 -4.39 -0.74 2.73
N ASP A 70 -5.67 -0.46 2.56
CA ASP A 70 -6.13 0.62 1.68
C ASP A 70 -6.05 1.95 2.42
N GLY A 71 -4.93 2.65 2.25
CA GLY A 71 -4.68 3.98 2.81
C GLY A 71 -5.13 5.12 1.90
N ASN A 72 -5.67 4.80 0.70
CA ASN A 72 -6.24 5.80 -0.20
C ASN A 72 -7.69 6.10 0.20
N LEU A 73 -7.88 6.76 1.32
CA LEU A 73 -9.19 7.04 1.90
C LEU A 73 -10.08 7.93 1.02
N ARG A 74 -9.49 8.61 0.01
CA ARG A 74 -10.22 9.49 -0.92
C ARG A 74 -10.83 8.75 -2.09
N ASN A 75 -10.11 7.74 -2.60
CA ASN A 75 -10.53 6.90 -3.72
C ASN A 75 -10.19 5.44 -3.42
N PRO A 76 -10.85 4.81 -2.43
CA PRO A 76 -10.57 3.45 -2.03
C PRO A 76 -10.97 2.46 -3.12
N VAL A 77 -10.14 1.46 -3.38
CA VAL A 77 -10.37 0.49 -4.44
C VAL A 77 -10.06 -0.97 -4.05
N GLN A 78 -9.37 -1.18 -2.93
CA GLN A 78 -8.97 -2.52 -2.53
C GLN A 78 -10.17 -3.41 -2.19
N HIS A 79 -11.24 -2.84 -1.61
CA HIS A 79 -12.48 -3.57 -1.34
C HIS A 79 -13.14 -4.10 -2.63
N VAL A 80 -13.06 -3.33 -3.73
CA VAL A 80 -13.58 -3.77 -5.05
C VAL A 80 -12.65 -4.83 -5.64
N ALA A 81 -11.33 -4.63 -5.54
CA ALA A 81 -10.34 -5.56 -6.09
C ALA A 81 -10.46 -6.96 -5.49
N PHE A 82 -10.71 -7.04 -4.20
CA PHE A 82 -10.80 -8.30 -3.45
C PHE A 82 -12.24 -8.76 -3.15
N ASN A 83 -13.24 -8.03 -3.67
CA ASN A 83 -14.66 -8.32 -3.49
C ASN A 83 -15.06 -8.51 -2.01
N VAL A 84 -14.70 -7.54 -1.17
CA VAL A 84 -15.03 -7.49 0.26
C VAL A 84 -15.81 -6.22 0.60
N GLN A 85 -16.43 -6.18 1.78
CA GLN A 85 -17.09 -4.97 2.26
C GLN A 85 -16.07 -3.87 2.56
N ASN A 86 -16.45 -2.60 2.30
CA ASN A 86 -15.62 -1.46 2.63
C ASN A 86 -15.94 -0.95 4.05
N ASN A 87 -15.61 -1.76 5.04
CA ASN A 87 -15.71 -1.42 6.46
C ASN A 87 -14.32 -1.58 7.10
N GLY A 88 -13.61 -0.48 7.32
CA GLY A 88 -12.19 -0.52 7.67
C GLY A 88 -11.71 0.67 8.50
N LEU A 89 -10.65 1.33 8.05
CA LEU A 89 -9.96 2.38 8.82
C LEU A 89 -10.87 3.52 9.27
N THR A 90 -11.66 4.10 8.37
CA THR A 90 -12.52 5.24 8.70
C THR A 90 -13.62 4.85 9.69
N ASN A 91 -14.19 3.64 9.57
CA ASN A 91 -15.17 3.12 10.52
C ASN A 91 -14.55 3.01 11.92
N ALA A 92 -13.38 2.42 12.02
CA ALA A 92 -12.71 2.28 13.31
C ALA A 92 -12.29 3.61 13.91
N VAL A 93 -11.78 4.57 13.11
CA VAL A 93 -11.21 5.82 13.62
C VAL A 93 -12.29 6.87 13.92
N ILE A 94 -13.23 7.09 12.99
CA ILE A 94 -14.22 8.18 13.06
C ILE A 94 -15.54 7.71 13.66
N MET A 95 -16.02 6.51 13.29
CA MET A 95 -17.33 6.01 13.71
C MET A 95 -17.28 5.23 15.03
N ASP A 96 -16.07 5.06 15.59
CA ASP A 96 -15.82 4.34 16.83
C ASP A 96 -16.27 2.87 16.82
N GLU A 97 -16.25 2.27 15.64
CA GLU A 97 -16.52 0.85 15.45
C GLU A 97 -15.27 -0.01 15.71
N ASP A 98 -15.48 -1.32 15.88
CA ASP A 98 -14.38 -2.26 15.99
C ASP A 98 -13.60 -2.35 14.67
N LEU A 99 -12.27 -2.46 14.73
CA LEU A 99 -11.42 -2.59 13.56
C LEU A 99 -11.72 -3.89 12.82
N THR A 100 -12.26 -3.77 11.61
CA THR A 100 -12.57 -4.90 10.76
C THR A 100 -11.43 -5.19 9.78
N ILE A 101 -10.81 -6.36 9.90
CA ILE A 101 -9.81 -6.87 8.96
C ILE A 101 -10.38 -8.10 8.26
N HIS A 102 -10.42 -8.08 6.96
CA HIS A 102 -10.85 -9.23 6.14
C HIS A 102 -9.74 -10.28 6.10
N ARG A 103 -9.96 -11.39 6.83
CA ARG A 103 -8.94 -12.42 7.04
C ARG A 103 -8.92 -13.46 5.92
N ASN A 104 -7.70 -13.94 5.60
CA ASN A 104 -7.49 -15.06 4.67
C ASN A 104 -8.19 -14.89 3.30
N ILE A 105 -8.08 -13.72 2.71
CA ILE A 105 -8.60 -13.45 1.36
C ILE A 105 -7.98 -14.43 0.35
N VAL A 106 -6.69 -14.64 0.46
CA VAL A 106 -5.96 -15.83 -0.02
C VAL A 106 -5.07 -16.31 1.14
N PRO A 107 -4.49 -17.51 1.09
CA PRO A 107 -3.63 -17.99 2.15
C PRO A 107 -2.55 -16.95 2.53
N HIS A 108 -2.46 -16.62 3.81
CA HIS A 108 -1.53 -15.67 4.40
C HIS A 108 -1.71 -14.19 4.01
N LEU A 109 -2.81 -13.81 3.32
CA LEU A 109 -3.14 -12.43 3.01
C LEU A 109 -4.43 -12.01 3.69
N ASP A 110 -4.33 -10.98 4.51
CA ASP A 110 -5.47 -10.24 5.06
C ASP A 110 -5.57 -8.86 4.38
N VAL A 111 -6.77 -8.29 4.36
CA VAL A 111 -7.01 -6.96 3.77
C VAL A 111 -7.74 -6.08 4.78
N LEU A 112 -7.17 -4.91 5.03
CA LEU A 112 -7.80 -3.82 5.77
C LEU A 112 -8.22 -2.75 4.76
N THR A 113 -9.52 -2.59 4.60
CA THR A 113 -10.09 -1.62 3.66
C THR A 113 -10.05 -0.20 4.23
N ALA A 114 -10.23 0.80 3.38
CA ALA A 114 -10.30 2.19 3.80
C ALA A 114 -11.47 2.49 4.73
N GLY A 115 -12.59 1.81 4.51
CA GLY A 115 -13.85 2.09 5.18
C GLY A 115 -14.72 3.09 4.40
N GLU A 116 -15.75 3.60 5.04
CA GLU A 116 -16.66 4.57 4.42
C GLU A 116 -15.94 5.87 4.05
N ILE A 117 -16.36 6.48 2.95
CA ILE A 117 -15.80 7.76 2.50
C ILE A 117 -16.22 8.85 3.50
N VAL A 118 -15.22 9.58 4.00
CA VAL A 118 -15.41 10.67 4.96
C VAL A 118 -15.08 12.02 4.33
N GLU A 119 -15.65 13.09 4.87
CA GLU A 119 -15.43 14.44 4.36
C GLU A 119 -13.98 14.93 4.56
N HIS A 120 -13.37 14.54 5.69
CA HIS A 120 -12.04 14.97 6.09
C HIS A 120 -11.07 13.77 6.31
N PRO A 121 -10.55 13.12 5.23
CA PRO A 121 -9.64 11.98 5.35
C PRO A 121 -8.37 12.27 6.13
N SER A 122 -7.86 13.51 6.10
CA SER A 122 -6.68 13.94 6.86
C SER A 122 -6.84 13.77 8.37
N GLU A 123 -8.05 13.95 8.91
CA GLU A 123 -8.31 13.74 10.34
C GLU A 123 -8.16 12.25 10.75
N VAL A 124 -8.42 11.35 9.80
CA VAL A 124 -8.22 9.91 10.03
C VAL A 124 -6.74 9.61 10.17
N VAL A 125 -5.91 10.09 9.22
CA VAL A 125 -4.48 9.79 9.20
C VAL A 125 -3.70 10.45 10.33
N ASP A 126 -4.19 11.58 10.86
CA ASP A 126 -3.60 12.31 11.99
C ASP A 126 -4.10 11.82 13.36
N SER A 127 -5.07 10.90 13.40
CA SER A 127 -5.68 10.44 14.63
C SER A 127 -4.72 9.59 15.48
N SER A 128 -4.73 9.84 16.80
CA SER A 128 -4.03 8.98 17.77
C SER A 128 -4.56 7.54 17.79
N LYS A 129 -5.85 7.35 17.46
CA LYS A 129 -6.46 6.03 17.33
C LYS A 129 -5.83 5.24 16.19
N LEU A 130 -5.52 5.90 15.07
CA LEU A 130 -4.79 5.28 13.97
C LEU A 130 -3.37 4.85 14.40
N SER A 131 -2.69 5.61 15.25
CA SER A 131 -1.38 5.20 15.79
C SER A 131 -1.47 3.89 16.57
N THR A 132 -2.50 3.71 17.40
CA THR A 132 -2.75 2.45 18.12
C THR A 132 -3.02 1.27 17.15
N ILE A 133 -3.74 1.55 16.06
CA ILE A 133 -3.98 0.55 15.01
C ILE A 133 -2.65 0.15 14.33
N TRP A 134 -1.75 1.11 14.07
CA TRP A 134 -0.43 0.81 13.49
C TRP A 134 0.44 -0.04 14.41
N ASP A 135 0.45 0.22 15.71
CA ASP A 135 1.18 -0.61 16.69
C ASP A 135 0.65 -2.04 16.68
N TYR A 136 -0.67 -2.23 16.73
CA TYR A 136 -1.29 -3.54 16.62
C TYR A 136 -0.92 -4.27 15.31
N ILE A 137 -1.00 -3.58 14.17
CA ILE A 137 -0.68 -4.15 12.85
C ILE A 137 0.80 -4.55 12.78
N ARG A 138 1.70 -3.73 13.30
CA ARG A 138 3.14 -3.99 13.32
C ARG A 138 3.48 -5.25 14.12
N ASP A 139 2.78 -5.50 15.20
CA ASP A 139 3.02 -6.68 16.05
C ASP A 139 2.42 -7.95 15.43
N GLU A 140 1.27 -7.84 14.80
CA GLU A 140 0.48 -8.97 14.32
C GLU A 140 0.95 -9.52 12.96
N TYR A 141 1.60 -8.71 12.11
CA TYR A 141 1.98 -9.07 10.74
C TYR A 141 3.49 -9.11 10.53
N ASP A 142 3.94 -9.99 9.62
CA ASP A 142 5.34 -10.05 9.18
C ASP A 142 5.66 -8.93 8.21
N VAL A 143 4.70 -8.64 7.28
CA VAL A 143 4.82 -7.59 6.28
C VAL A 143 3.47 -6.90 6.11
N VAL A 144 3.51 -5.57 6.01
CA VAL A 144 2.35 -4.71 5.73
C VAL A 144 2.64 -3.89 4.49
N ILE A 145 1.72 -3.93 3.54
CA ILE A 145 1.73 -3.07 2.35
C ILE A 145 0.63 -2.04 2.49
N ILE A 146 0.98 -0.76 2.40
CA ILE A 146 0.01 0.34 2.43
C ILE A 146 -0.13 0.91 1.03
N ASP A 147 -1.31 0.80 0.44
CA ASP A 147 -1.71 1.53 -0.76
C ASP A 147 -2.02 2.98 -0.38
N THR A 148 -1.31 3.94 -0.95
CA THR A 148 -1.48 5.35 -0.60
C THR A 148 -1.85 6.19 -1.82
N PRO A 149 -2.53 7.33 -1.63
CA PRO A 149 -2.74 8.28 -2.70
C PRO A 149 -1.41 8.82 -3.25
N PRO A 150 -1.42 9.48 -4.42
CA PRO A 150 -0.21 10.08 -5.00
C PRO A 150 0.36 11.20 -4.11
N VAL A 151 1.68 11.22 -3.98
CA VAL A 151 2.39 12.11 -3.05
C VAL A 151 2.34 13.59 -3.44
N LEU A 152 2.11 13.92 -4.71
CA LEU A 152 1.97 15.30 -5.18
C LEU A 152 0.55 15.84 -5.08
N ASP A 153 -0.45 14.95 -5.05
CA ASP A 153 -1.86 15.35 -5.06
C ASP A 153 -2.35 15.73 -3.66
N VAL A 154 -1.94 14.96 -2.63
CA VAL A 154 -2.43 15.13 -1.26
C VAL A 154 -1.33 14.86 -0.21
N THR A 155 -1.49 15.46 0.97
CA THR A 155 -0.55 15.29 2.09
C THR A 155 -0.69 13.94 2.79
N ASP A 156 -1.85 13.29 2.68
CA ASP A 156 -2.15 12.02 3.36
C ASP A 156 -1.10 10.94 3.05
N ALA A 157 -0.58 10.91 1.80
CA ALA A 157 0.49 10.00 1.40
C ALA A 157 1.77 10.18 2.22
N ILE A 158 2.13 11.43 2.54
CA ILE A 158 3.31 11.74 3.34
C ILE A 158 3.10 11.30 4.79
N VAL A 159 1.93 11.60 5.38
CA VAL A 159 1.61 11.21 6.76
C VAL A 159 1.61 9.68 6.92
N LEU A 160 1.03 8.95 5.96
CA LEU A 160 1.06 7.49 5.95
C LEU A 160 2.49 6.95 5.75
N ALA A 161 3.28 7.60 4.89
CA ALA A 161 4.67 7.23 4.69
C ALA A 161 5.50 7.39 5.97
N GLU A 162 5.26 8.42 6.79
CA GLU A 162 5.91 8.61 8.09
C GLU A 162 5.66 7.47 9.10
N LYS A 163 4.57 6.73 8.91
CA LYS A 163 4.25 5.54 9.73
C LYS A 163 4.87 4.25 9.18
N SER A 164 5.49 4.30 8.01
CA SER A 164 6.14 3.16 7.36
C SER A 164 7.65 3.10 7.63
N ASP A 165 8.25 1.96 7.31
CA ASP A 165 9.69 1.75 7.39
C ASP A 165 10.40 2.12 6.07
N GLY A 166 9.61 2.24 4.99
CA GLY A 166 10.12 2.64 3.68
C GLY A 166 9.03 2.78 2.63
N VAL A 167 9.39 3.44 1.54
CA VAL A 167 8.48 3.76 0.44
C VAL A 167 8.97 3.17 -0.87
N MET A 168 8.06 2.61 -1.66
CA MET A 168 8.26 2.28 -3.06
C MET A 168 7.49 3.28 -3.92
N LEU A 169 8.16 3.84 -4.94
CA LEU A 169 7.55 4.78 -5.88
C LEU A 169 7.15 4.04 -7.17
N VAL A 170 5.86 4.02 -7.45
CA VAL A 170 5.34 3.53 -8.74
C VAL A 170 5.53 4.61 -9.79
N VAL A 171 5.99 4.21 -10.96
CA VAL A 171 6.22 5.09 -12.11
C VAL A 171 5.62 4.42 -13.32
N LYS A 172 4.61 5.04 -13.90
CA LYS A 172 4.04 4.59 -15.16
C LYS A 172 4.53 5.47 -16.30
N ASN A 173 5.07 4.81 -17.35
CA ASN A 173 5.51 5.54 -18.54
C ASN A 173 4.40 6.43 -19.10
N GLU A 174 4.80 7.63 -19.53
CA GLU A 174 3.91 8.65 -20.14
C GLU A 174 2.84 9.25 -19.21
N VAL A 175 2.83 8.94 -17.88
CA VAL A 175 1.91 9.53 -16.92
C VAL A 175 2.60 10.64 -16.15
N ALA A 176 3.57 10.32 -15.29
CA ALA A 176 4.33 11.34 -14.57
C ALA A 176 5.53 11.81 -15.38
N GLY A 177 5.73 13.14 -15.42
CA GLY A 177 6.91 13.72 -16.04
C GLY A 177 8.16 13.65 -15.14
N PRO A 178 9.37 13.83 -15.72
CA PRO A 178 10.60 13.82 -14.91
C PRO A 178 10.61 14.86 -13.76
N LYS A 179 9.93 15.98 -13.94
CA LYS A 179 9.81 17.02 -12.89
C LYS A 179 8.96 16.54 -11.71
N ASP A 180 7.87 15.82 -12.01
CA ASP A 180 6.98 15.27 -10.99
C ASP A 180 7.69 14.19 -10.17
N LEU A 181 8.46 13.33 -10.82
CA LEU A 181 9.25 12.30 -10.16
C LEU A 181 10.34 12.89 -9.24
N ILE A 182 11.02 13.97 -9.69
CA ILE A 182 12.01 14.68 -8.87
C ILE A 182 11.33 15.30 -7.65
N GLU A 183 10.19 15.97 -7.83
CA GLU A 183 9.46 16.62 -6.73
C GLU A 183 8.88 15.58 -5.76
N ALA A 184 8.32 14.48 -6.25
CA ALA A 184 7.84 13.37 -5.43
C ALA A 184 8.97 12.80 -4.55
N LYS A 185 10.12 12.48 -5.18
CA LYS A 185 11.30 12.02 -4.45
C LYS A 185 11.74 13.03 -3.38
N LYS A 186 11.76 14.32 -3.71
CA LYS A 186 12.15 15.38 -2.78
C LYS A 186 11.21 15.42 -1.57
N ARG A 187 9.88 15.38 -1.77
CA ARG A 187 8.90 15.38 -0.68
C ARG A 187 9.09 14.17 0.25
N LEU A 188 9.24 12.97 -0.33
CA LEU A 188 9.49 11.76 0.45
C LEU A 188 10.80 11.82 1.23
N THR A 189 11.87 12.35 0.63
CA THR A 189 13.17 12.49 1.28
C THR A 189 13.15 13.52 2.43
N GLN A 190 12.35 14.58 2.31
CA GLN A 190 12.24 15.64 3.34
C GLN A 190 11.69 15.12 4.68
N VAL A 191 10.84 14.09 4.65
CA VAL A 191 10.31 13.47 5.87
C VAL A 191 11.20 12.34 6.42
N GLY A 192 12.36 12.12 5.81
CA GLY A 192 13.40 11.21 6.32
C GLY A 192 13.12 9.73 6.11
N ILE A 193 12.12 9.37 5.30
CA ILE A 193 11.75 7.97 5.07
C ILE A 193 12.57 7.40 3.93
N PRO A 194 13.11 6.17 4.07
CA PRO A 194 13.87 5.52 3.01
C PRO A 194 13.03 5.29 1.76
N LEU A 195 13.47 5.81 0.61
CA LEU A 195 12.97 5.39 -0.70
C LEU A 195 13.69 4.10 -1.09
N LEU A 196 12.96 2.98 -1.04
CA LEU A 196 13.50 1.62 -1.26
C LEU A 196 13.78 1.35 -2.75
N GLY A 197 13.11 2.08 -3.62
CA GLY A 197 13.25 1.95 -5.06
C GLY A 197 12.03 2.43 -5.83
N SER A 198 12.01 2.16 -7.12
CA SER A 198 10.86 2.42 -7.98
C SER A 198 10.38 1.16 -8.69
N ILE A 199 9.08 1.10 -8.94
CA ILE A 199 8.42 0.04 -9.73
C ILE A 199 7.95 0.71 -11.02
N VAL A 200 8.57 0.33 -12.14
CA VAL A 200 8.23 0.91 -13.45
C VAL A 200 7.18 0.03 -14.10
N ILE A 201 6.07 0.65 -14.51
CA ILE A 201 5.01 0.02 -15.31
C ILE A 201 5.19 0.48 -16.75
N ASP A 202 5.46 -0.48 -17.61
CA ASP A 202 5.52 -0.32 -19.05
C ASP A 202 4.27 -0.95 -19.66
N VAL A 203 3.51 -0.17 -20.44
CA VAL A 203 2.24 -0.61 -21.04
C VAL A 203 2.33 -0.54 -22.55
#